data_754b781ba0bf31010ff0a844b4bc1baa
#
_entry.id   754b781ba0bf31010ff0a844b4bc1baa
#
_cell.length_a   1.000
_cell.length_b   1.000
_cell.length_c   1.000
_cell.angle_alpha   90.00
_cell.angle_beta   90.00
_cell.angle_gamma   90.00
#
_symmetry.space_group_name_H-M   'P 1'
#
loop_
_entity.id
_entity.type
_entity.pdbx_description
1 polymer ?
#
loop_
_entity_poly.entity_id
_entity_poly.type
_entity_poly.pdbx_seq_one_letter_code
_entity_poly.pdbx_strand_id
1 'polypeptide(L)'
;MLRVAVIGGGPSGSCAAEILAKSGIKTWLFERKLDNAKPCGGAIPLCMVEEFDLPETIIDRKVRHMKMISPSNREVDISLDNVYGKSDNEYIGMCRREVMDAFMRNRASELGATLINGLVTSIDTGNDNQGPYKLSY
;
A
#
# COMPACT_ATOMS: atom_id res chain seq x y z
N MET A 1 6.27 -3.15 27.80
CA MET A 1 5.64 -3.64 26.54
C MET A 1 5.85 -2.58 25.47
N LEU A 2 6.42 -2.97 24.33
CA LEU A 2 6.68 -2.06 23.21
C LEU A 2 5.34 -1.58 22.61
N ARG A 3 5.28 -0.30 22.28
CA ARG A 3 4.13 0.37 21.64
C ARG A 3 4.63 1.14 20.43
N VAL A 4 3.97 1.00 19.29
CA VAL A 4 4.40 1.63 18.05
C VAL A 4 3.25 2.43 17.43
N ALA A 5 3.56 3.63 16.98
CA ALA A 5 2.67 4.44 16.15
C ALA A 5 3.21 4.46 14.71
N VAL A 6 2.40 4.04 13.76
CA VAL A 6 2.69 4.13 12.34
C VAL A 6 1.92 5.33 11.79
N ILE A 7 2.61 6.26 11.16
CA ILE A 7 2.02 7.49 10.63
C ILE A 7 1.93 7.41 9.12
N GLY A 8 0.71 7.38 8.62
CA GLY A 8 0.37 7.22 7.20
C GLY A 8 -0.15 5.82 6.88
N GLY A 9 -1.42 5.74 6.50
CA GLY A 9 -2.13 4.51 6.17
C GLY A 9 -2.12 4.16 4.68
N GLY A 10 -1.08 4.54 3.96
CA GLY A 10 -0.81 4.03 2.61
C GLY A 10 -0.25 2.60 2.64
N PRO A 11 0.12 2.02 1.49
CA PRO A 11 0.59 0.64 1.41
C PRO A 11 1.71 0.31 2.40
N SER A 12 2.76 1.12 2.45
CA SER A 12 3.91 0.89 3.34
C SER A 12 3.53 0.91 4.81
N GLY A 13 2.75 1.92 5.24
CA GLY A 13 2.34 2.03 6.64
C GLY A 13 1.36 0.93 7.04
N SER A 14 0.46 0.55 6.15
CA SER A 14 -0.46 -0.56 6.39
C SER A 14 0.27 -1.90 6.52
N CYS A 15 1.25 -2.18 5.66
CA CYS A 15 2.11 -3.37 5.79
C CYS A 15 2.89 -3.37 7.11
N ALA A 16 3.49 -2.23 7.46
CA ALA A 16 4.24 -2.12 8.73
C ALA A 16 3.31 -2.37 9.94
N ALA A 17 2.14 -1.76 9.95
CA ALA A 17 1.16 -1.93 11.03
C ALA A 17 0.64 -3.37 11.11
N GLU A 18 0.41 -4.03 9.98
CA GLU A 18 0.02 -5.43 9.90
C GLU A 18 1.07 -6.36 10.53
N ILE A 19 2.34 -6.21 10.12
CA ILE A 19 3.44 -7.05 10.61
C ILE A 19 3.66 -6.83 12.11
N LEU A 20 3.63 -5.59 12.57
CA LEU A 20 3.79 -5.26 13.99
C LEU A 20 2.65 -5.86 14.83
N ALA A 21 1.41 -5.74 14.37
CA ALA A 21 0.25 -6.30 15.05
C ALA A 21 0.30 -7.84 15.10
N LYS A 22 0.63 -8.50 13.99
CA LYS A 22 0.86 -9.97 13.93
C LYS A 22 1.94 -10.43 14.91
N SER A 23 2.94 -9.58 15.16
CA SER A 23 4.03 -9.86 16.13
C SER A 23 3.63 -9.57 17.59
N GLY A 24 2.37 -9.27 17.87
CA GLY A 24 1.87 -8.99 19.22
C GLY A 24 2.29 -7.63 19.77
N ILE A 25 2.78 -6.73 18.92
CA ILE A 25 3.16 -5.38 19.30
C ILE A 25 1.92 -4.48 19.27
N LYS A 26 1.67 -3.76 20.36
CA LYS A 26 0.56 -2.80 20.40
C LYS A 26 0.82 -1.68 19.41
N THR A 27 0.01 -1.64 18.34
CA THR A 27 0.24 -0.79 17.17
C THR A 27 -0.95 0.13 16.92
N TRP A 28 -0.68 1.41 16.65
CA TRP A 28 -1.64 2.38 16.14
C TRP A 28 -1.23 2.78 14.73
N LEU A 29 -2.20 2.78 13.82
CA LEU A 29 -2.04 3.25 12.45
C LEU A 29 -2.84 4.54 12.27
N PHE A 30 -2.13 5.65 12.03
CA PHE A 30 -2.75 6.96 11.80
C PHE A 30 -2.88 7.21 10.30
N GLU A 31 -4.10 7.54 9.86
CA GLU A 31 -4.34 8.02 8.50
C GLU A 31 -5.24 9.26 8.54
N ARG A 32 -4.76 10.34 7.92
CA ARG A 32 -5.46 11.62 7.93
C ARG A 32 -6.76 11.60 7.13
N LYS A 33 -6.85 10.76 6.09
CA LYS A 33 -7.97 10.73 5.17
C LYS A 33 -8.21 9.33 4.62
N LEU A 34 -9.19 8.64 5.18
CA LEU A 34 -9.47 7.23 4.87
C LEU A 34 -10.06 7.02 3.46
N ASP A 35 -10.69 8.03 2.90
CA ASP A 35 -11.35 8.01 1.58
C ASP A 35 -10.53 8.65 0.46
N ASN A 36 -9.22 8.87 0.68
CA ASN A 36 -8.37 9.58 -0.25
C ASN A 36 -7.99 8.70 -1.45
N ALA A 37 -8.42 9.12 -2.63
CA ALA A 37 -7.90 8.61 -3.89
C ALA A 37 -6.53 9.25 -4.18
N LYS A 38 -5.46 8.51 -3.98
CA LYS A 38 -4.11 8.97 -4.31
C LYS A 38 -3.96 9.02 -5.83
N PRO A 39 -3.47 10.11 -6.44
CA PRO A 39 -3.21 10.14 -7.87
C PRO A 39 -2.07 9.15 -8.20
N CYS A 40 -2.44 8.03 -8.79
CA CYS A 40 -1.54 6.93 -9.12
C CYS A 40 -2.15 6.14 -10.27
N GLY A 41 -1.33 5.66 -11.20
CA GLY A 41 -1.80 4.80 -12.29
C GLY A 41 -2.32 3.43 -11.80
N GLY A 42 -1.99 3.04 -10.58
CA GLY A 42 -2.48 1.82 -9.96
C GLY A 42 -1.88 0.53 -10.51
N ALA A 43 -0.80 0.63 -11.28
CA ALA A 43 -0.11 -0.54 -11.81
C ALA A 43 0.70 -1.25 -10.71
N ILE A 44 0.43 -2.52 -10.50
CA ILE A 44 1.16 -3.38 -9.57
C ILE A 44 1.70 -4.61 -10.30
N PRO A 45 2.98 -4.94 -10.16
CA PRO A 45 3.54 -6.15 -10.74
C PRO A 45 3.02 -7.39 -10.01
N LEU A 46 2.98 -8.52 -10.71
CA LEU A 46 2.44 -9.78 -10.19
C LEU A 46 3.17 -10.26 -8.92
N CYS A 47 4.48 -10.05 -8.83
CA CYS A 47 5.24 -10.41 -7.63
C CYS A 47 4.73 -9.71 -6.35
N MET A 48 4.22 -8.48 -6.47
CA MET A 48 3.61 -7.79 -5.32
C MET A 48 2.29 -8.43 -4.89
N VAL A 49 1.52 -8.97 -5.84
CA VAL A 49 0.27 -9.67 -5.52
C VAL A 49 0.54 -10.88 -4.64
N GLU A 50 1.57 -11.65 -4.98
CA GLU A 50 1.98 -12.82 -4.22
C GLU A 50 2.66 -12.44 -2.90
N GLU A 51 3.64 -11.52 -2.94
CA GLU A 51 4.44 -11.14 -1.76
C GLU A 51 3.60 -10.52 -0.63
N PHE A 52 2.58 -9.73 -1.00
CA PHE A 52 1.70 -9.05 -0.03
C PHE A 52 0.34 -9.72 0.13
N ASP A 53 0.16 -10.92 -0.42
CA ASP A 53 -1.10 -11.68 -0.36
C ASP A 53 -2.30 -10.78 -0.70
N LEU A 54 -2.22 -10.13 -1.86
CA LEU A 54 -3.28 -9.24 -2.32
C LEU A 54 -4.36 -10.07 -3.05
N PRO A 55 -5.64 -9.93 -2.69
CA PRO A 55 -6.69 -10.69 -3.33
C PRO A 55 -6.93 -10.20 -4.75
N GLU A 56 -7.25 -11.10 -5.67
CA GLU A 56 -7.58 -10.74 -7.06
C GLU A 56 -8.76 -9.76 -7.16
N THR A 57 -9.62 -9.71 -6.15
CA THR A 57 -10.79 -8.83 -6.10
C THR A 57 -10.46 -7.34 -6.10
N ILE A 58 -9.21 -6.95 -5.76
CA ILE A 58 -8.77 -5.55 -5.84
C ILE A 58 -8.20 -5.19 -7.22
N ILE A 59 -8.03 -6.17 -8.10
CA ILE A 59 -7.48 -5.96 -9.44
C ILE A 59 -8.63 -5.69 -10.40
N ASP A 60 -8.74 -4.44 -10.84
CA ASP A 60 -9.80 -4.02 -11.76
C ASP A 60 -9.51 -4.48 -13.20
N ARG A 61 -8.23 -4.61 -13.59
CA ARG A 61 -7.82 -5.02 -14.94
C ARG A 61 -6.45 -5.70 -14.94
N LYS A 62 -6.32 -6.73 -15.76
CA LYS A 62 -5.07 -7.41 -16.06
C LYS A 62 -4.54 -6.90 -17.41
N VAL A 63 -3.38 -6.23 -17.41
CA VAL A 63 -2.76 -5.65 -18.60
C VAL A 63 -1.62 -6.53 -19.08
N ARG A 64 -1.65 -6.91 -20.34
CA ARG A 64 -0.63 -7.75 -21.02
C ARG A 64 0.01 -7.05 -22.20
N HIS A 65 -0.64 -6.01 -22.74
CA HIS A 65 -0.16 -5.24 -23.89
C HIS A 65 -0.07 -3.77 -23.52
N MET A 66 1.05 -3.17 -23.84
CA MET A 66 1.32 -1.76 -23.58
C MET A 66 1.92 -1.12 -24.83
N LYS A 67 1.57 0.11 -25.10
CA LYS A 67 2.18 0.94 -26.14
C LYS A 67 2.83 2.15 -25.48
N MET A 68 4.11 2.34 -25.74
CA MET A 68 4.82 3.55 -25.35
C MET A 68 5.01 4.43 -26.57
N ILE A 69 4.69 5.71 -26.43
CA ILE A 69 4.81 6.71 -27.48
C ILE A 69 5.76 7.81 -26.99
N SER A 70 6.85 8.03 -27.72
CA SER A 70 7.78 9.10 -27.41
C SER A 70 7.24 10.48 -27.81
N PRO A 71 7.82 11.60 -27.32
CA PRO A 71 7.46 12.95 -27.78
C PRO A 71 7.65 13.17 -29.29
N SER A 72 8.50 12.38 -29.94
CA SER A 72 8.71 12.39 -31.39
C SER A 72 7.80 11.41 -32.15
N ASN A 73 6.72 10.94 -31.52
CA ASN A 73 5.75 9.98 -32.06
C ASN A 73 6.37 8.63 -32.51
N ARG A 74 7.49 8.24 -31.92
CA ARG A 74 7.98 6.86 -32.09
C ARG A 74 7.22 5.95 -31.15
N GLU A 75 6.73 4.85 -31.68
CA GLU A 75 5.95 3.87 -30.94
C GLU A 75 6.76 2.62 -30.64
N VAL A 76 6.58 2.07 -29.43
CA VAL A 76 7.10 0.76 -29.03
C VAL A 76 5.96 -0.02 -28.42
N ASP A 77 5.62 -1.17 -29.02
CA ASP A 77 4.67 -2.12 -28.49
C ASP A 77 5.39 -3.12 -27.59
N ILE A 78 4.90 -3.25 -26.37
CA ILE A 78 5.37 -4.22 -25.38
C ILE A 78 4.25 -5.20 -25.12
N SER A 79 4.51 -6.47 -25.38
CA SER A 79 3.57 -7.56 -25.14
C SER A 79 4.22 -8.59 -24.23
N LEU A 80 3.55 -8.91 -23.12
CA LEU A 80 3.97 -10.00 -22.24
C LEU A 80 3.86 -11.35 -22.94
N ASP A 81 2.97 -11.48 -23.95
CA ASP A 81 2.84 -12.69 -24.75
C ASP A 81 4.13 -13.02 -25.52
N ASN A 82 4.91 -12.00 -25.89
CA ASN A 82 6.18 -12.18 -26.58
C ASN A 82 7.29 -12.67 -25.65
N VAL A 83 7.15 -12.46 -24.34
CA VAL A 83 8.14 -12.81 -23.32
C VAL A 83 7.80 -14.14 -22.65
N TYR A 84 6.53 -14.31 -22.28
CA TYR A 84 6.07 -15.44 -21.46
C TYR A 84 5.12 -16.38 -22.20
N GLY A 85 4.83 -16.10 -23.49
CA GLY A 85 3.81 -16.83 -24.25
C GLY A 85 2.38 -16.38 -23.88
N LYS A 86 1.42 -16.98 -24.55
CA LYS A 86 -0.01 -16.72 -24.30
C LYS A 86 -0.46 -17.45 -23.03
N SER A 87 -0.32 -16.80 -21.91
CA SER A 87 -0.76 -17.29 -20.59
C SER A 87 -1.46 -16.15 -19.85
N ASP A 88 -2.56 -16.45 -19.21
CA ASP A 88 -3.30 -15.46 -18.41
C ASP A 88 -2.70 -15.24 -17.01
N ASN A 89 -1.62 -15.95 -16.69
CA ASN A 89 -1.00 -15.92 -15.38
C ASN A 89 -0.01 -14.75 -15.22
N GLU A 90 0.56 -14.24 -16.33
CA GLU A 90 1.50 -13.12 -16.29
C GLU A 90 0.81 -11.84 -16.78
N TYR A 91 0.69 -10.87 -15.90
CA TYR A 91 0.05 -9.58 -16.16
C TYR A 91 0.59 -8.48 -15.25
N ILE A 92 0.31 -7.24 -15.62
CA ILE A 92 0.40 -6.10 -14.71
C ILE A 92 -1.01 -5.84 -14.20
N GLY A 93 -1.21 -5.98 -12.88
CA GLY A 93 -2.48 -5.70 -12.25
C GLY A 93 -2.73 -4.19 -12.19
N MET A 94 -3.92 -3.76 -12.59
CA MET A 94 -4.36 -2.38 -12.40
C MET A 94 -5.37 -2.34 -11.29
N CYS A 95 -5.12 -1.54 -10.26
CA CYS A 95 -6.01 -1.38 -9.11
C CYS A 95 -6.22 0.10 -8.78
N ARG A 96 -7.37 0.41 -8.23
CA ARG A 96 -7.61 1.73 -7.68
C ARG A 96 -6.99 1.84 -6.29
N ARG A 97 -6.23 2.90 -6.06
CA ARG A 97 -5.50 3.10 -4.80
C ARG A 97 -6.44 3.23 -3.59
N GLU A 98 -7.60 3.84 -3.74
CA GLU A 98 -8.60 3.91 -2.68
C GLU A 98 -9.09 2.53 -2.25
N VAL A 99 -9.19 1.58 -3.18
CA VAL A 99 -9.60 0.20 -2.89
C VAL A 99 -8.46 -0.58 -2.23
N MET A 100 -7.28 -0.54 -2.81
CA MET A 100 -6.10 -1.24 -2.29
C MET A 100 -5.69 -0.71 -0.91
N ASP A 101 -5.60 0.61 -0.76
CA ASP A 101 -5.18 1.23 0.50
C ASP A 101 -6.19 0.95 1.62
N ALA A 102 -7.50 0.98 1.32
CA ALA A 102 -8.54 0.61 2.28
C ALA A 102 -8.45 -0.86 2.67
N PHE A 103 -8.27 -1.75 1.71
CA PHE A 103 -8.10 -3.18 1.97
C PHE A 103 -6.93 -3.44 2.93
N MET A 104 -5.77 -2.86 2.66
CA MET A 104 -4.56 -3.06 3.47
C MET A 104 -4.72 -2.49 4.89
N ARG A 105 -5.34 -1.31 5.04
CA ARG A 105 -5.65 -0.73 6.37
C ARG A 105 -6.61 -1.60 7.17
N ASN A 106 -7.67 -2.09 6.52
CA ASN A 106 -8.66 -2.94 7.18
C ASN A 106 -8.03 -4.25 7.64
N ARG A 107 -7.23 -4.88 6.79
CA ARG A 107 -6.49 -6.11 7.14
C ARG A 107 -5.55 -5.88 8.32
N ALA A 108 -4.80 -4.79 8.35
CA ALA A 108 -3.97 -4.44 9.50
C ALA A 108 -4.81 -4.27 10.79
N SER A 109 -5.99 -3.67 10.69
CA SER A 109 -6.92 -3.50 11.81
C SER A 109 -7.49 -4.83 12.31
N GLU A 110 -7.90 -5.72 11.40
CA GLU A 110 -8.41 -7.06 11.73
C GLU A 110 -7.34 -7.91 12.44
N LEU A 111 -6.07 -7.66 12.15
CA LEU A 111 -4.93 -8.34 12.76
C LEU A 111 -4.44 -7.69 14.06
N GLY A 112 -5.14 -6.66 14.55
CA GLY A 112 -4.94 -6.08 15.87
C GLY A 112 -4.33 -4.67 15.91
N ALA A 113 -4.04 -4.05 14.77
CA ALA A 113 -3.65 -2.64 14.75
C ALA A 113 -4.88 -1.75 15.02
N THR A 114 -4.70 -0.70 15.80
CA THR A 114 -5.76 0.30 16.02
C THR A 114 -5.68 1.36 14.94
N LEU A 115 -6.62 1.38 14.00
CA LEU A 115 -6.71 2.41 12.98
C LEU A 115 -7.32 3.69 13.54
N ILE A 116 -6.62 4.80 13.37
CA ILE A 116 -7.05 6.14 13.80
C ILE A 116 -7.14 7.05 12.58
N ASN A 117 -8.34 7.57 12.33
CA ASN A 117 -8.54 8.64 11.36
C ASN A 117 -8.13 9.97 12.00
N GLY A 118 -6.90 10.40 11.76
CA GLY A 118 -6.35 11.60 12.35
C GLY A 118 -5.08 12.07 11.65
N LEU A 119 -4.91 13.38 11.59
CA LEU A 119 -3.71 14.03 11.07
C LEU A 119 -2.70 14.22 12.21
N VAL A 120 -1.63 13.45 12.20
CA VAL A 120 -0.51 13.70 13.12
C VAL A 120 0.18 15.00 12.72
N THR A 121 0.16 15.96 13.63
CA THR A 121 0.69 17.33 13.43
C THR A 121 2.03 17.55 14.09
N SER A 122 2.33 16.82 15.16
CA SER A 122 3.62 16.92 15.84
C SER A 122 3.99 15.64 16.59
N ILE A 123 5.29 15.46 16.79
CA ILE A 123 5.89 14.40 17.60
C ILE A 123 6.79 15.08 18.62
N ASP A 124 6.49 14.90 19.90
CA ASP A 124 7.37 15.31 20.99
C ASP A 124 8.22 14.09 21.41
N THR A 125 9.53 14.21 21.24
CA THR A 125 10.51 13.14 21.53
C THR A 125 11.10 13.23 22.93
N GLY A 126 10.72 14.26 23.71
CA GLY A 126 11.36 14.55 24.97
C GLY A 126 12.76 15.18 24.81
N ASN A 127 13.43 15.44 25.94
CA ASN A 127 14.71 16.16 25.93
C ASN A 127 15.90 15.32 25.43
N ASP A 128 15.81 14.00 25.43
CA ASP A 128 16.92 13.07 25.16
C ASP A 128 16.60 12.03 24.09
N ASN A 129 15.49 12.17 23.38
CA ASN A 129 14.98 11.20 22.38
C ASN A 129 14.78 9.76 22.93
N GLN A 130 14.70 9.57 24.24
CA GLN A 130 14.52 8.24 24.83
C GLN A 130 13.05 7.89 25.10
N GLY A 131 12.13 8.84 24.78
CA GLY A 131 10.69 8.66 24.97
C GLY A 131 10.21 8.75 26.42
N PRO A 132 8.95 8.57 26.70
CA PRO A 132 7.91 8.21 25.73
C PRO A 132 7.61 9.32 24.72
N TYR A 133 7.48 8.96 23.46
CA TYR A 133 7.08 9.91 22.44
C TYR A 133 5.59 10.27 22.59
N LYS A 134 5.26 11.54 22.38
CA LYS A 134 3.87 12.02 22.38
C LYS A 134 3.50 12.48 20.98
N LEU A 135 2.35 12.05 20.53
CA LEU A 135 1.77 12.43 19.23
C LEU A 135 0.59 13.37 19.46
N SER A 136 0.55 14.48 18.70
CA SER A 136 -0.63 15.33 18.56
C SER A 136 -1.30 15.06 17.20
N TYR A 137 -2.62 14.84 17.22
CA TYR A 137 -3.42 14.52 16.01
C TYR A 137 -4.83 15.03 16.15
#